data_d23ceb4b2b85fe41b9f8aa4dc5245971
#
_entry.id   d23ceb4b2b85fe41b9f8aa4dc5245971
#
_cell.length_a   1.000
_cell.length_b   1.000
_cell.length_c   1.000
_cell.angle_alpha   90.00
_cell.angle_beta   90.00
_cell.angle_gamma   90.00
#
_symmetry.space_group_name_H-M   'P 1'
#
loop_
_entity.id
_entity.type
_entity.pdbx_description
1 polymer ?
#
loop_
_entity_poly.entity_id
_entity_poly.type
_entity_poly.pdbx_seq_one_letter_code
_entity_poly.pdbx_strand_id
1 'polypeptide(L)'
;MSKNQTNKNDKSYVYLLLSSDNATYVGATVDLDRRLRQHNKEITGGAHATGAKVAKGETWIRAAHVEGFPDWQAALQFEWRWKQISRKLPAKMCPLLRRLTALDMLLKMERPTTKAKAYTEWESPPVAIMEDGEAKKIYESITNINTNIE
;
A
#
# COMPACT_ATOMS: atom_id res chain seq x y z
N MET A 1 -8.49 5.91 -30.96
CA MET A 1 -8.86 6.01 -30.21
C MET A 1 -8.32 6.03 -29.17
N SER A 2 -8.40 6.39 -28.87
CA SER A 2 -7.97 6.73 -27.94
C SER A 2 -8.16 6.08 -26.75
N LYS A 3 -8.44 4.96 -26.79
CA LYS A 3 -8.51 4.24 -25.60
C LYS A 3 -7.18 4.14 -24.92
N ASN A 4 -6.17 4.46 -25.65
CA ASN A 4 -4.88 4.53 -25.01
C ASN A 4 -4.62 5.85 -24.35
N GLN A 5 -5.56 6.76 -24.47
CA GLN A 5 -5.38 7.98 -23.74
C GLN A 5 -5.68 7.72 -22.32
N THR A 6 -4.67 7.73 -21.51
CA THR A 6 -4.92 7.75 -20.11
C THR A 6 -5.52 9.06 -19.80
N ASN A 7 -6.64 9.04 -19.19
CA ASN A 7 -7.27 10.21 -18.70
C ASN A 7 -6.27 10.89 -17.78
N LYS A 8 -6.12 12.19 -17.89
CA LYS A 8 -5.22 12.91 -16.99
C LYS A 8 -5.60 12.72 -15.53
N ASN A 9 -6.85 12.36 -15.28
CA ASN A 9 -7.33 12.19 -13.93
C ASN A 9 -7.19 10.76 -13.46
N ASP A 10 -6.75 9.86 -14.32
CA ASP A 10 -6.53 8.49 -13.91
C ASP A 10 -5.35 8.46 -12.98
N LYS A 11 -5.57 7.92 -11.81
CA LYS A 11 -4.53 7.81 -10.80
C LYS A 11 -4.32 6.36 -10.44
N SER A 12 -3.14 6.08 -9.94
CA SER A 12 -2.81 4.76 -9.45
C SER A 12 -2.53 4.87 -7.96
N TYR A 13 -2.86 3.81 -7.23
CA TYR A 13 -2.68 3.79 -5.78
C TYR A 13 -2.10 2.44 -5.38
N VAL A 14 -1.32 2.46 -4.31
CA VAL A 14 -0.92 1.23 -3.63
C VAL A 14 -1.54 1.30 -2.25
N TYR A 15 -2.22 0.25 -1.83
CA TYR A 15 -3.02 0.29 -0.61
C TYR A 15 -2.65 -0.82 0.35
N LEU A 16 -2.96 -0.60 1.62
CA LEU A 16 -2.76 -1.56 2.69
C LEU A 16 -4.11 -1.86 3.31
N LEU A 17 -4.49 -3.12 3.31
CA LEU A 17 -5.72 -3.57 3.97
C LEU A 17 -5.38 -4.26 5.28
N LEU A 18 -6.28 -4.12 6.23
CA LEU A 18 -6.20 -4.76 7.54
C LEU A 18 -7.49 -5.53 7.77
N SER A 19 -7.39 -6.80 8.10
CA SER A 19 -8.56 -7.61 8.37
C SER A 19 -8.95 -7.53 9.83
N SER A 20 -10.17 -7.93 10.13
CA SER A 20 -10.67 -7.95 11.50
C SER A 20 -9.91 -8.93 12.39
N ASP A 21 -9.18 -9.89 11.81
CA ASP A 21 -8.30 -10.78 12.56
C ASP A 21 -6.83 -10.39 12.45
N ASN A 22 -6.56 -9.13 12.08
CA ASN A 22 -5.22 -8.53 12.05
C ASN A 22 -4.27 -9.04 10.97
N ALA A 23 -4.78 -9.66 9.93
CA ALA A 23 -3.99 -9.95 8.74
C ALA A 23 -3.88 -8.70 7.87
N THR A 24 -2.88 -8.65 6.99
CA THR A 24 -2.69 -7.52 6.10
C THR A 24 -2.60 -7.97 4.65
N TYR A 25 -2.89 -7.03 3.76
CA TYR A 25 -2.77 -7.27 2.33
C TYR A 25 -2.34 -5.97 1.63
N VAL A 26 -1.37 -6.05 0.74
CA VAL A 26 -0.90 -4.91 -0.04
C VAL A 26 -1.25 -5.16 -1.51
N GLY A 27 -1.81 -4.16 -2.16
CA GLY A 27 -2.17 -4.26 -3.57
C GLY A 27 -2.10 -2.92 -4.26
N ALA A 28 -2.36 -2.91 -5.57
CA ALA A 28 -2.40 -1.71 -6.38
C ALA A 28 -3.74 -1.63 -7.09
N THR A 29 -4.22 -0.42 -7.33
CA THR A 29 -5.51 -0.21 -7.97
C THR A 29 -5.59 1.18 -8.57
N VAL A 30 -6.54 1.37 -9.47
CA VAL A 30 -6.90 2.71 -9.95
C VAL A 30 -8.19 3.21 -9.29
N ASP A 31 -8.83 2.38 -8.46
CA ASP A 31 -10.08 2.74 -7.78
C ASP A 31 -10.10 2.10 -6.40
N LEU A 32 -9.72 2.89 -5.40
CA LEU A 32 -9.55 2.38 -4.03
C LEU A 32 -10.84 1.80 -3.45
N ASP A 33 -11.95 2.50 -3.61
CA ASP A 33 -13.20 2.07 -2.98
C ASP A 33 -13.77 0.82 -3.65
N ARG A 34 -13.72 0.78 -4.96
CA ARG A 34 -14.20 -0.39 -5.69
C ARG A 34 -13.36 -1.62 -5.33
N ARG A 35 -12.04 -1.44 -5.25
CA ARG A 35 -11.15 -2.56 -4.95
C ARG A 35 -11.41 -3.12 -3.56
N LEU A 36 -11.65 -2.24 -2.58
CA LEU A 36 -11.97 -2.70 -1.23
C LEU A 36 -13.28 -3.52 -1.23
N ARG A 37 -14.27 -3.07 -1.98
CA ARG A 37 -15.52 -3.81 -2.09
C ARG A 37 -15.32 -5.18 -2.74
N GLN A 38 -14.41 -5.26 -3.71
CA GLN A 38 -14.07 -6.54 -4.32
C GLN A 38 -13.40 -7.48 -3.31
N HIS A 39 -12.48 -6.96 -2.51
CA HIS A 39 -11.80 -7.78 -1.49
C HIS A 39 -12.78 -8.27 -0.43
N ASN A 40 -13.78 -7.46 -0.09
CA ASN A 40 -14.79 -7.83 0.89
C ASN A 40 -15.94 -8.65 0.27
N LYS A 41 -15.84 -8.98 -1.01
CA LYS A 41 -16.83 -9.80 -1.70
C LYS A 41 -18.19 -9.16 -1.78
N GLU A 42 -18.24 -7.83 -1.72
CA GLU A 42 -19.48 -7.09 -1.96
C GLU A 42 -19.79 -7.03 -3.45
N ILE A 43 -18.77 -7.07 -4.28
CA ILE A 43 -18.89 -7.17 -5.73
C ILE A 43 -17.85 -8.17 -6.23
N THR A 44 -17.99 -8.60 -7.48
CA THR A 44 -17.10 -9.59 -8.08
C THR A 44 -15.66 -9.07 -8.18
N GLY A 45 -14.71 -9.94 -7.93
CA GLY A 45 -13.28 -9.63 -8.03
C GLY A 45 -12.58 -9.82 -6.70
N GLY A 46 -11.38 -9.26 -6.62
CA GLY A 46 -10.57 -9.37 -5.42
C GLY A 46 -9.64 -10.55 -5.45
N ALA A 47 -8.67 -10.58 -4.54
CA ALA A 47 -7.68 -11.62 -4.46
C ALA A 47 -8.25 -12.85 -3.77
N HIS A 48 -7.69 -14.02 -4.10
CA HIS A 48 -8.11 -15.25 -3.47
C HIS A 48 -7.88 -15.22 -1.96
N ALA A 49 -6.72 -14.69 -1.55
CA ALA A 49 -6.37 -14.65 -0.13
C ALA A 49 -7.34 -13.79 0.70
N THR A 50 -7.73 -12.62 0.17
CA THR A 50 -8.66 -11.75 0.89
C THR A 50 -10.06 -12.35 0.93
N GLY A 51 -10.49 -12.97 -0.18
CA GLY A 51 -11.78 -13.64 -0.23
C GLY A 51 -11.87 -14.82 0.73
N ALA A 52 -10.77 -15.54 0.93
CA ALA A 52 -10.74 -16.65 1.86
C ALA A 52 -10.99 -16.19 3.29
N LYS A 53 -10.49 -15.00 3.66
CA LYS A 53 -10.75 -14.42 4.99
C LYS A 53 -12.23 -14.07 5.13
N VAL A 54 -12.81 -13.48 4.10
CA VAL A 54 -14.23 -13.13 4.13
C VAL A 54 -15.10 -14.37 4.27
N ALA A 55 -14.73 -15.47 3.62
CA ALA A 55 -15.43 -16.73 3.73
C ALA A 55 -15.40 -17.28 5.16
N LYS A 56 -14.40 -16.87 5.95
CA LYS A 56 -14.29 -17.27 7.36
C LYS A 56 -14.97 -16.28 8.31
N GLY A 57 -15.63 -15.25 7.77
CA GLY A 57 -16.32 -14.27 8.59
C GLY A 57 -15.57 -13.00 8.89
N GLU A 58 -14.36 -12.84 8.32
CA GLU A 58 -13.59 -11.62 8.55
C GLU A 58 -13.96 -10.54 7.55
N THR A 59 -13.61 -9.28 7.87
CA THR A 59 -13.81 -8.15 6.97
C THR A 59 -12.51 -7.39 6.84
N TRP A 60 -12.40 -6.64 5.75
CA TRP A 60 -11.21 -5.83 5.47
C TRP A 60 -11.56 -4.35 5.54
N ILE A 61 -10.64 -3.56 6.10
CA ILE A 61 -10.69 -2.11 6.00
C ILE A 61 -9.41 -1.65 5.31
N ARG A 62 -9.46 -0.47 4.73
CA ARG A 62 -8.25 0.12 4.16
C ARG A 62 -7.54 0.89 5.27
N ALA A 63 -6.36 0.41 5.65
CA ALA A 63 -5.61 1.04 6.74
C ALA A 63 -4.81 2.23 6.24
N ALA A 64 -4.34 2.18 4.99
CA ALA A 64 -3.51 3.23 4.42
C ALA A 64 -3.47 3.10 2.91
N HIS A 65 -3.07 4.17 2.23
CA HIS A 65 -2.74 4.08 0.81
C HIS A 65 -1.64 5.07 0.47
N VAL A 66 -1.01 4.85 -0.67
CA VAL A 66 0.06 5.71 -1.17
C VAL A 66 -0.40 6.23 -2.53
N GLU A 67 -0.19 7.51 -2.78
CA GLU A 67 -0.54 8.14 -4.04
C GLU A 67 0.62 8.98 -4.56
N GLY A 68 0.48 9.51 -5.76
CA GLY A 68 1.52 10.33 -6.37
C GLY A 68 2.29 9.62 -7.46
N PHE A 69 1.89 8.40 -7.82
CA PHE A 69 2.61 7.63 -8.85
C PHE A 69 2.44 8.28 -10.22
N PRO A 70 3.53 8.39 -11.00
CA PRO A 70 3.45 8.96 -12.34
C PRO A 70 2.67 8.09 -13.32
N ASP A 71 2.64 6.77 -13.09
CA ASP A 71 1.92 5.85 -13.97
C ASP A 71 1.69 4.53 -13.25
N TRP A 72 0.99 3.63 -13.93
CA TRP A 72 0.65 2.32 -13.36
C TRP A 72 1.89 1.48 -13.08
N GLN A 73 2.88 1.56 -13.96
CA GLN A 73 4.10 0.78 -13.79
C GLN A 73 4.83 1.17 -12.49
N ALA A 74 4.88 2.47 -12.19
CA ALA A 74 5.50 2.94 -10.95
C ALA A 74 4.77 2.41 -9.73
N ALA A 75 3.43 2.35 -9.79
CA ALA A 75 2.64 1.79 -8.70
C ALA A 75 2.95 0.31 -8.50
N LEU A 76 3.06 -0.45 -9.59
CA LEU A 76 3.36 -1.88 -9.49
C LEU A 76 4.77 -2.12 -8.94
N GLN A 77 5.73 -1.30 -9.32
CA GLN A 77 7.10 -1.41 -8.79
C GLN A 77 7.12 -1.13 -7.30
N PHE A 78 6.37 -0.12 -6.87
CA PHE A 78 6.26 0.23 -5.46
C PHE A 78 5.59 -0.88 -4.65
N GLU A 79 4.49 -1.41 -5.16
CA GLU A 79 3.78 -2.52 -4.53
C GLU A 79 4.68 -3.73 -4.34
N TRP A 80 5.40 -4.10 -5.39
CA TRP A 80 6.29 -5.25 -5.35
C TRP A 80 7.35 -5.07 -4.26
N ARG A 81 7.96 -3.90 -4.20
CA ARG A 81 9.03 -3.64 -3.24
C ARG A 81 8.49 -3.61 -1.80
N TRP A 82 7.31 -3.04 -1.61
CA TRP A 82 6.70 -3.02 -0.29
C TRP A 82 6.53 -4.44 0.24
N LYS A 83 6.05 -5.33 -0.59
CA LYS A 83 5.91 -6.73 -0.21
C LYS A 83 7.26 -7.39 0.08
N GLN A 84 8.26 -7.09 -0.73
CA GLN A 84 9.60 -7.64 -0.56
C GLN A 84 10.22 -7.23 0.78
N ILE A 85 10.18 -5.95 1.08
CA ILE A 85 10.75 -5.44 2.33
C ILE A 85 9.99 -6.05 3.51
N SER A 86 8.67 -6.11 3.41
CA SER A 86 7.85 -6.69 4.48
C SER A 86 8.27 -8.12 4.80
N ARG A 87 8.54 -8.92 3.78
CA ARG A 87 8.92 -10.33 3.98
C ARG A 87 10.26 -10.48 4.69
N LYS A 88 11.15 -9.51 4.54
CA LYS A 88 12.48 -9.58 5.13
C LYS A 88 12.54 -9.08 6.55
N LEU A 89 11.48 -8.45 7.03
CA LEU A 89 11.41 -8.00 8.42
C LEU A 89 11.09 -9.18 9.32
N PRO A 90 11.42 -9.07 10.63
CA PRO A 90 11.26 -10.21 11.55
C PRO A 90 9.84 -10.76 11.56
N ALA A 91 9.73 -12.08 11.55
CA ALA A 91 8.43 -12.74 11.53
C ALA A 91 7.62 -12.48 12.79
N LYS A 92 8.30 -12.12 13.90
CA LYS A 92 7.63 -11.84 15.17
C LYS A 92 6.88 -10.51 15.17
N MET A 93 7.20 -9.61 14.26
CA MET A 93 6.49 -8.34 14.21
C MET A 93 5.04 -8.59 13.87
N CYS A 94 4.13 -7.84 14.50
CA CYS A 94 2.74 -7.96 14.12
C CYS A 94 2.59 -7.46 12.67
N PRO A 95 1.64 -8.02 11.91
CA PRO A 95 1.56 -7.71 10.49
C PRO A 95 1.43 -6.23 10.16
N LEU A 96 0.61 -5.50 10.90
CA LEU A 96 0.43 -4.07 10.63
C LEU A 96 1.72 -3.29 10.85
N LEU A 97 2.41 -3.55 11.98
CA LEU A 97 3.68 -2.90 12.26
C LEU A 97 4.72 -3.23 11.18
N ARG A 98 4.75 -4.49 10.76
CA ARG A 98 5.68 -4.92 9.71
C ARG A 98 5.46 -4.16 8.42
N ARG A 99 4.20 -4.02 8.01
CA ARG A 99 3.86 -3.31 6.79
C ARG A 99 4.20 -1.83 6.87
N LEU A 100 3.91 -1.20 8.01
CA LEU A 100 4.17 0.23 8.15
C LEU A 100 5.66 0.53 8.28
N THR A 101 6.41 -0.35 8.95
CA THR A 101 7.86 -0.23 9.01
C THR A 101 8.47 -0.36 7.61
N ALA A 102 7.99 -1.34 6.84
CA ALA A 102 8.45 -1.53 5.47
C ALA A 102 8.13 -0.31 4.60
N LEU A 103 6.95 0.27 4.79
CA LEU A 103 6.56 1.46 4.04
C LEU A 103 7.50 2.64 4.32
N ASP A 104 7.81 2.87 5.60
CA ASP A 104 8.73 3.93 5.97
C ASP A 104 10.11 3.73 5.34
N MET A 105 10.60 2.49 5.37
CA MET A 105 11.87 2.15 4.73
C MET A 105 11.83 2.41 3.23
N LEU A 106 10.76 2.00 2.58
CA LEU A 106 10.61 2.16 1.14
C LEU A 106 10.56 3.62 0.72
N LEU A 107 9.86 4.45 1.48
CA LEU A 107 9.74 5.87 1.17
C LEU A 107 11.08 6.62 1.35
N LYS A 108 12.01 6.05 2.11
CA LYS A 108 13.33 6.64 2.31
C LYS A 108 14.36 6.16 1.29
N MET A 109 14.00 5.22 0.44
CA MET A 109 14.88 4.79 -0.64
C MET A 109 14.89 5.83 -1.75
N GLU A 110 15.90 5.79 -2.61
CA GLU A 110 15.97 6.67 -3.76
C GLU A 110 14.89 6.29 -4.79
N ARG A 111 14.68 5.00 -4.97
CA ARG A 111 13.74 4.44 -5.92
C ARG A 111 13.27 3.08 -5.41
N PRO A 112 12.08 2.61 -5.83
CA PRO A 112 11.58 1.34 -5.31
C PRO A 112 12.33 0.12 -5.84
N THR A 113 12.77 0.15 -7.11
CA THR A 113 13.50 -0.95 -7.72
C THR A 113 14.66 -0.39 -8.51
N THR A 114 15.62 -1.26 -8.87
CA THR A 114 16.82 -0.83 -9.58
C THR A 114 16.53 -0.18 -10.93
N LYS A 115 15.44 -0.59 -11.57
CA LYS A 115 15.08 -0.06 -12.88
C LYS A 115 14.02 1.03 -12.84
N ALA A 116 13.53 1.37 -11.65
CA ALA A 116 12.51 2.40 -11.52
C ALA A 116 13.12 3.78 -11.55
N LYS A 117 12.30 4.78 -11.92
CA LYS A 117 12.71 6.16 -11.81
C LYS A 117 12.82 6.54 -10.34
N ALA A 118 13.79 7.38 -10.02
CA ALA A 118 13.93 7.90 -8.66
C ALA A 118 12.73 8.80 -8.32
N TYR A 119 12.35 8.82 -7.05
CA TYR A 119 11.21 9.65 -6.61
C TYR A 119 11.41 11.13 -6.97
N THR A 120 12.68 11.58 -6.98
CA THR A 120 12.98 12.97 -7.34
C THR A 120 12.68 13.28 -8.82
N GLU A 121 12.53 12.24 -9.64
CA GLU A 121 12.18 12.43 -11.04
C GLU A 121 10.66 12.43 -11.25
N TRP A 122 9.88 12.16 -10.22
CA TRP A 122 8.42 12.21 -10.31
C TRP A 122 7.96 13.66 -10.19
N GLU A 123 6.78 13.95 -10.72
CA GLU A 123 6.21 15.29 -10.61
C GLU A 123 6.05 15.69 -9.16
N SER A 124 5.64 14.75 -8.32
CA SER A 124 5.59 14.94 -6.89
C SER A 124 5.99 13.62 -6.24
N PRO A 125 6.59 13.66 -5.04
CA PRO A 125 7.02 12.41 -4.40
C PRO A 125 5.80 11.58 -3.96
N PRO A 126 5.99 10.28 -3.73
CA PRO A 126 4.89 9.45 -3.22
C PRO A 126 4.49 9.92 -1.82
N VAL A 127 3.21 9.92 -1.56
CA VAL A 127 2.66 10.36 -0.27
C VAL A 127 1.86 9.22 0.34
N ALA A 128 2.20 8.86 1.57
CA ALA A 128 1.47 7.85 2.32
C ALA A 128 0.39 8.53 3.15
N ILE A 129 -0.83 8.00 3.07
CA ILE A 129 -1.99 8.53 3.79
C ILE A 129 -2.52 7.43 4.69
N MET A 130 -2.52 7.67 6.00
CA MET A 130 -3.07 6.74 6.98
C MET A 130 -4.56 6.98 7.09
N GLU A 131 -5.36 5.92 6.99
CA GLU A 131 -6.81 6.03 7.01
C GLU A 131 -7.42 5.44 8.28
N ASP A 132 -6.70 4.54 8.95
CA ASP A 132 -7.15 3.91 10.19
C ASP A 132 -6.42 4.52 11.37
N GLY A 133 -7.13 4.74 12.49
CA GLY A 133 -6.56 5.40 13.65
C GLY A 133 -5.38 4.67 14.26
N GLU A 134 -5.44 3.34 14.31
CA GLU A 134 -4.33 2.55 14.86
C GLU A 134 -3.13 2.61 13.94
N ALA A 135 -3.36 2.50 12.62
CA ALA A 135 -2.28 2.60 11.65
C ALA A 135 -1.61 3.97 11.74
N LYS A 136 -2.40 5.02 11.92
CA LYS A 136 -1.87 6.37 12.06
C LYS A 136 -0.96 6.48 13.26
N LYS A 137 -1.39 5.97 14.41
CA LYS A 137 -0.58 6.02 15.63
C LYS A 137 0.73 5.26 15.48
N ILE A 138 0.66 4.07 14.90
CA ILE A 138 1.85 3.26 14.69
C ILE A 138 2.82 3.96 13.76
N TYR A 139 2.30 4.48 12.66
CA TYR A 139 3.15 5.12 11.65
C TYR A 139 3.80 6.39 12.20
N GLU A 140 3.06 7.19 12.96
CA GLU A 140 3.62 8.38 13.60
C GLU A 140 4.72 8.00 14.58
N SER A 141 4.53 6.91 15.31
CA SER A 141 5.54 6.42 16.23
C SER A 141 6.83 6.05 15.50
N ILE A 142 6.69 5.34 14.38
CA ILE A 142 7.85 4.94 13.57
C ILE A 142 8.59 6.17 13.03
N THR A 143 7.86 7.11 12.46
CA THR A 143 8.47 8.28 11.84
C THR A 143 9.06 9.23 12.87
N ASN A 144 8.43 9.37 14.04
CA ASN A 144 8.96 10.21 15.11
C ASN A 144 10.25 9.65 15.69
N ILE A 145 10.32 8.34 15.90
CA ILE A 145 11.53 7.71 16.38
C ILE A 145 12.68 7.94 15.39
N ASN A 146 12.40 7.76 14.11
CA ASN A 146 13.42 7.95 13.09
C ASN A 146 13.86 9.39 12.97
N THR A 147 12.96 10.34 13.21
CA THR A 147 13.29 11.75 13.20
C THR A 147 14.14 12.12 14.40
N ASN A 148 13.86 11.56 15.57
CA ASN A 148 14.58 11.88 16.80
C ASN A 148 16.00 11.31 16.83
N ILE A 149 16.26 10.27 16.07
CA ILE A 149 17.58 9.68 16.02
C ILE A 149 18.55 10.57 15.24
N GLU A 150 18.04 11.32 14.30
CA GLU A 150 18.85 12.27 13.56
C GLU A 150 19.05 13.53 14.37
#